data_38e61849f72854e0c1b78a1b35e0af95
#
_entry.id   38e61849f72854e0c1b78a1b35e0af95
#
_cell.length_a   1.000
_cell.length_b   1.000
_cell.length_c   1.000
_cell.angle_alpha   90.00
_cell.angle_beta   90.00
_cell.angle_gamma   90.00
#
_symmetry.space_group_name_H-M   'P 1'
#
loop_
_entity.id
_entity.type
_entity.pdbx_description
1 polymer ?
#
loop_
_entity_poly.entity_id
_entity_poly.type
_entity_poly.pdbx_seq_one_letter_code
_entity_poly.pdbx_strand_id
1 'polypeptide(L)'
;MQRDAHLNNAALMARRRAALPSGLGQSFEIFAERAENAEVWDVEGKRYIDFAGGIAVLNTGHRHPKIVAAVKAQLDKFHHTCFQVLAYEPYVELAERLIAKAPGDFQKKAFFLSTGAEAVENAVKIARSATKRSAVIAFGGGFHGRTLLGMGLTGKVAPYKAGFGPFPAEIYHAKYPNALHGVTEADALASIEGIFKYDVEPERVAAIIIEPVQGEGGFYAISPSFAQALRALCDKHGIVFIADEVQTGAGRTGTWLACEQWGVAPDIITMAKSMAGGFPISAVIGRASLMDAPGPGGLGGTYAGSPLGCAAALAVLDVFEEENLLERSKAIGARLTAGLTAIAADNKAIGDVRGLGAMIAIELFKDGDHAKPDADLTKRLCAEAARRGLILLSCGSYANVVRVLVPLTASDALVDEGLAIMADSFRALA
;
A
#
# COMPACT_ATOMS: atom_id res chain seq x y z
N MET A 1 13.00 7.61 33.50
CA MET A 1 13.00 9.01 33.04
C MET A 1 11.68 9.62 33.45
N GLN A 2 11.69 10.58 34.38
CA GLN A 2 10.49 11.39 34.70
C GLN A 2 10.14 12.18 33.43
N ARG A 3 8.93 11.99 32.91
CA ARG A 3 8.42 12.81 31.78
C ARG A 3 8.12 14.20 32.33
N ASP A 4 8.64 15.22 31.70
CA ASP A 4 8.28 16.60 31.99
C ASP A 4 6.77 16.78 31.89
N ALA A 5 6.15 17.32 32.94
CA ALA A 5 4.69 17.48 33.10
C ALA A 5 4.05 18.47 32.10
N HIS A 6 4.78 18.90 31.07
CA HIS A 6 4.37 19.92 30.08
C HIS A 6 4.62 19.52 28.61
N LEU A 7 4.76 18.22 28.30
CA LEU A 7 4.91 17.79 26.91
C LEU A 7 3.56 17.88 26.21
N ASN A 8 3.41 18.83 25.29
CA ASN A 8 2.25 18.99 24.44
C ASN A 8 2.63 18.94 22.95
N ASN A 9 1.63 18.84 22.07
CA ASN A 9 1.84 18.77 20.62
C ASN A 9 2.68 19.94 20.09
N ALA A 10 2.46 21.16 20.56
CA ALA A 10 3.17 22.35 20.11
C ALA A 10 4.66 22.32 20.50
N ALA A 11 4.98 21.92 21.75
CA ALA A 11 6.37 21.78 22.21
C ALA A 11 7.11 20.67 21.44
N LEU A 12 6.45 19.53 21.18
CA LEU A 12 7.03 18.46 20.37
C LEU A 12 7.21 18.89 18.92
N MET A 13 6.30 19.69 18.38
CA MET A 13 6.43 20.22 17.03
C MET A 13 7.61 21.20 16.89
N ALA A 14 7.85 22.04 17.89
CA ALA A 14 9.02 22.90 17.92
C ALA A 14 10.33 22.08 17.94
N ARG A 15 10.40 21.05 18.79
CA ARG A 15 11.55 20.12 18.83
C ARG A 15 11.75 19.39 17.50
N ARG A 16 10.66 18.91 16.89
CA ARG A 16 10.69 18.25 15.57
C ARG A 16 11.28 19.19 14.51
N ARG A 17 10.81 20.42 14.43
CA ARG A 17 11.32 21.41 13.46
C ARG A 17 12.81 21.70 13.65
N ALA A 18 13.30 21.65 14.88
CA ALA A 18 14.72 21.86 15.18
C ALA A 18 15.59 20.64 14.85
N ALA A 19 15.07 19.42 14.98
CA ALA A 19 15.86 18.18 14.89
C ALA A 19 15.74 17.45 13.56
N LEU A 20 14.67 17.65 12.79
CA LEU A 20 14.37 16.86 11.60
C LEU A 20 14.32 17.73 10.33
N PRO A 21 14.76 17.19 9.18
CA PRO A 21 14.74 17.93 7.93
C PRO A 21 13.31 18.22 7.47
N SER A 22 13.08 19.38 6.86
CA SER A 22 11.78 19.83 6.36
C SER A 22 11.20 18.91 5.26
N GLY A 23 12.05 18.18 4.54
CA GLY A 23 11.64 17.20 3.54
C GLY A 23 10.89 16.01 4.11
N LEU A 24 10.98 15.73 5.43
CA LEU A 24 10.15 14.76 6.11
C LEU A 24 8.78 15.39 6.41
N GLY A 25 7.80 15.20 5.52
CA GLY A 25 6.45 15.73 5.66
C GLY A 25 5.73 15.17 6.90
N GLN A 26 4.73 15.91 7.39
CA GLN A 26 3.82 15.51 8.45
C GLN A 26 2.42 16.03 8.12
N SER A 27 1.42 15.15 8.13
CA SER A 27 0.05 15.53 7.76
C SER A 27 -0.65 16.34 8.85
N PHE A 28 -0.38 16.03 10.14
CA PHE A 28 -1.02 16.66 11.29
C PHE A 28 0.01 17.00 12.36
N GLU A 29 -0.14 18.11 13.05
CA GLU A 29 0.71 18.49 14.20
C GLU A 29 0.25 17.75 15.48
N ILE A 30 0.12 16.42 15.38
CA ILE A 30 -0.35 15.51 16.43
C ILE A 30 0.79 14.52 16.72
N PHE A 31 1.07 14.28 18.00
CA PHE A 31 2.07 13.31 18.45
C PHE A 31 1.36 12.20 19.24
N ALA A 32 1.38 10.99 18.69
CA ALA A 32 0.77 9.84 19.31
C ALA A 32 1.50 9.43 20.60
N GLU A 33 0.76 9.20 21.66
CA GLU A 33 1.26 8.68 22.94
C GLU A 33 0.92 7.19 23.11
N ARG A 34 -0.30 6.79 22.74
CA ARG A 34 -0.76 5.41 22.75
C ARG A 34 -1.76 5.15 21.66
N ALA A 35 -1.90 3.90 21.30
CA ALA A 35 -2.88 3.46 20.32
C ALA A 35 -3.40 2.07 20.67
N GLU A 36 -4.65 1.77 20.28
CA GLU A 36 -5.28 0.47 20.47
C GLU A 36 -6.33 0.24 19.38
N ASN A 37 -6.26 -0.90 18.71
CA ASN A 37 -7.13 -1.24 17.59
C ASN A 37 -7.18 -0.11 16.53
N ALA A 38 -8.31 0.57 16.36
CA ALA A 38 -8.51 1.64 15.39
C ALA A 38 -8.53 3.03 16.04
N GLU A 39 -7.91 3.18 17.20
CA GLU A 39 -7.91 4.41 17.98
C GLU A 39 -6.51 4.82 18.39
N VAL A 40 -6.26 6.13 18.39
CA VAL A 40 -4.99 6.74 18.79
C VAL A 40 -5.27 7.85 19.78
N TRP A 41 -4.44 8.00 20.80
CA TRP A 41 -4.46 9.14 21.71
C TRP A 41 -3.15 9.91 21.61
N ASP A 42 -3.26 11.22 21.53
CA ASP A 42 -2.09 12.08 21.50
C ASP A 42 -1.53 12.34 22.92
N VAL A 43 -0.41 13.06 22.96
CA VAL A 43 0.28 13.41 24.21
C VAL A 43 -0.53 14.34 25.13
N GLU A 44 -1.61 14.93 24.65
CA GLU A 44 -2.56 15.76 25.41
C GLU A 44 -3.77 14.95 25.85
N GLY A 45 -3.83 13.66 25.51
CA GLY A 45 -4.91 12.73 25.88
C GLY A 45 -6.12 12.79 24.96
N LYS A 46 -6.08 13.56 23.87
CA LYS A 46 -7.17 13.60 22.90
C LYS A 46 -7.22 12.31 22.09
N ARG A 47 -8.43 11.75 21.97
CA ARG A 47 -8.71 10.54 21.19
C ARG A 47 -8.95 10.88 19.73
N TYR A 48 -8.45 10.01 18.85
CA TYR A 48 -8.70 10.01 17.41
C TYR A 48 -9.08 8.62 16.93
N ILE A 49 -10.06 8.53 16.04
CA ILE A 49 -10.32 7.34 15.23
C ILE A 49 -9.31 7.34 14.08
N ASP A 50 -8.62 6.22 13.88
CA ASP A 50 -7.58 6.09 12.85
C ASP A 50 -8.12 5.45 11.56
N PHE A 51 -8.61 6.27 10.64
CA PHE A 51 -8.95 5.82 9.28
C PHE A 51 -7.77 5.89 8.30
N ALA A 52 -6.57 6.18 8.78
CA ALA A 52 -5.33 6.09 8.00
C ALA A 52 -4.63 4.75 8.15
N GLY A 53 -4.81 4.06 9.29
CA GLY A 53 -4.22 2.76 9.58
C GLY A 53 -2.70 2.73 9.35
N GLY A 54 -1.97 3.82 9.68
CA GLY A 54 -0.54 3.92 9.39
C GLY A 54 -0.20 3.88 7.89
N ILE A 55 -1.09 4.35 7.01
CA ILE A 55 -1.05 4.23 5.55
C ILE A 55 -1.20 2.76 5.12
N ALA A 56 -2.34 2.15 5.48
CA ALA A 56 -2.68 0.75 5.18
C ALA A 56 -1.69 -0.27 5.77
N VAL A 57 -1.12 -0.01 6.93
CA VAL A 57 -0.19 -0.92 7.63
C VAL A 57 -0.88 -1.75 8.69
N LEU A 58 -1.99 -1.27 9.23
CA LEU A 58 -2.63 -1.79 10.45
C LEU A 58 -3.97 -2.47 10.16
N ASN A 59 -4.00 -3.45 9.24
CA ASN A 59 -5.23 -4.20 8.98
C ASN A 59 -5.73 -4.95 10.22
N THR A 60 -4.84 -5.40 11.09
CA THR A 60 -5.16 -6.06 12.36
C THR A 60 -5.27 -5.10 13.55
N GLY A 61 -5.29 -3.78 13.28
CA GLY A 61 -5.32 -2.76 14.33
C GLY A 61 -4.02 -2.56 15.08
N HIS A 62 -3.99 -1.49 15.86
CA HIS A 62 -2.86 -1.22 16.77
C HIS A 62 -2.81 -2.25 17.90
N ARG A 63 -1.61 -2.79 18.14
CA ARG A 63 -1.31 -3.64 19.30
C ARG A 63 -2.21 -4.88 19.44
N HIS A 64 -2.56 -5.53 18.35
CA HIS A 64 -3.32 -6.77 18.43
C HIS A 64 -2.68 -7.75 19.42
N PRO A 65 -3.43 -8.28 20.43
CA PRO A 65 -2.83 -9.05 21.53
C PRO A 65 -1.99 -10.24 21.08
N LYS A 66 -2.47 -10.99 20.07
CA LYS A 66 -1.78 -12.16 19.52
C LYS A 66 -0.45 -11.79 18.87
N ILE A 67 -0.42 -10.69 18.09
CA ILE A 67 0.80 -10.21 17.42
C ILE A 67 1.81 -9.73 18.48
N VAL A 68 1.36 -8.99 19.49
CA VAL A 68 2.22 -8.54 20.60
C VAL A 68 2.80 -9.73 21.36
N ALA A 69 2.00 -10.77 21.62
CA ALA A 69 2.46 -11.98 22.30
C ALA A 69 3.51 -12.73 21.47
N ALA A 70 3.29 -12.92 20.17
CA ALA A 70 4.24 -13.60 19.28
C ALA A 70 5.59 -12.88 19.20
N VAL A 71 5.57 -11.53 19.10
CA VAL A 71 6.80 -10.73 19.09
C VAL A 71 7.55 -10.80 20.41
N LYS A 72 6.85 -10.75 21.56
CA LYS A 72 7.46 -10.93 22.89
C LYS A 72 8.10 -12.30 23.01
N ALA A 73 7.40 -13.36 22.61
CA ALA A 73 7.95 -14.73 22.65
C ALA A 73 9.19 -14.87 21.75
N GLN A 74 9.25 -14.18 20.61
CA GLN A 74 10.44 -14.17 19.76
C GLN A 74 11.59 -13.37 20.40
N LEU A 75 11.30 -12.25 21.07
CA LEU A 75 12.31 -11.47 21.81
C LEU A 75 12.98 -12.28 22.92
N ASP A 76 12.24 -13.16 23.60
CA ASP A 76 12.77 -14.03 24.65
C ASP A 76 13.72 -15.11 24.09
N LYS A 77 13.68 -15.40 22.78
CA LYS A 77 14.59 -16.34 22.11
C LYS A 77 15.83 -15.61 21.58
N PHE A 78 15.63 -14.73 20.60
CA PHE A 78 16.65 -13.88 19.98
C PHE A 78 15.97 -12.84 19.08
N HIS A 79 16.64 -11.75 18.80
CA HIS A 79 16.10 -10.65 17.98
C HIS A 79 16.79 -10.48 16.63
N HIS A 80 18.00 -11.04 16.44
CA HIS A 80 18.74 -10.92 15.19
C HIS A 80 19.86 -11.96 15.10
N THR A 81 20.01 -12.62 13.94
CA THR A 81 21.13 -13.48 13.60
C THR A 81 21.65 -13.25 12.18
N CYS A 82 20.97 -12.43 11.40
CA CYS A 82 21.09 -12.35 9.94
C CYS A 82 20.81 -13.72 9.28
N PHE A 83 19.64 -13.89 8.65
CA PHE A 83 19.19 -15.20 8.12
C PHE A 83 20.22 -15.89 7.22
N GLN A 84 21.02 -15.13 6.48
CA GLN A 84 22.08 -15.65 5.60
C GLN A 84 23.29 -16.20 6.40
N VAL A 85 23.41 -15.89 7.70
CA VAL A 85 24.49 -16.41 8.56
C VAL A 85 23.98 -17.58 9.41
N LEU A 86 22.90 -17.36 10.14
CA LEU A 86 22.22 -18.39 10.94
C LEU A 86 20.72 -18.32 10.65
N ALA A 87 20.22 -19.30 9.92
CA ALA A 87 18.81 -19.40 9.57
C ALA A 87 17.92 -19.71 10.80
N TYR A 88 16.65 -19.41 10.71
CA TYR A 88 15.65 -19.64 11.75
C TYR A 88 14.29 -20.06 11.16
N GLU A 89 13.60 -20.92 11.89
CA GLU A 89 12.35 -21.56 11.48
C GLU A 89 11.25 -20.56 11.09
N PRO A 90 10.94 -19.47 11.85
CA PRO A 90 9.87 -18.55 11.49
C PRO A 90 9.99 -17.92 10.10
N TYR A 91 11.20 -17.79 9.55
CA TYR A 91 11.40 -17.33 8.18
C TYR A 91 10.92 -18.37 7.16
N VAL A 92 11.26 -19.66 7.39
CA VAL A 92 10.88 -20.77 6.50
C VAL A 92 9.37 -20.99 6.55
N GLU A 93 8.80 -21.08 7.75
CA GLU A 93 7.36 -21.25 7.96
C GLU A 93 6.56 -20.10 7.31
N LEU A 94 7.00 -18.86 7.47
CA LEU A 94 6.35 -17.73 6.83
C LEU A 94 6.38 -17.83 5.29
N ALA A 95 7.52 -18.26 4.74
CA ALA A 95 7.65 -18.45 3.29
C ALA A 95 6.67 -19.50 2.78
N GLU A 96 6.59 -20.66 3.46
CA GLU A 96 5.68 -21.75 3.13
C GLU A 96 4.21 -21.29 3.17
N ARG A 97 3.79 -20.61 4.24
CA ARG A 97 2.42 -20.13 4.41
C ARG A 97 2.04 -19.07 3.35
N LEU A 98 2.94 -18.15 3.02
CA LEU A 98 2.68 -17.14 1.98
C LEU A 98 2.65 -17.74 0.57
N ILE A 99 3.53 -18.70 0.27
CA ILE A 99 3.52 -19.44 -1.00
C ILE A 99 2.19 -20.17 -1.19
N ALA A 100 1.66 -20.78 -0.14
CA ALA A 100 0.38 -21.48 -0.19
C ALA A 100 -0.82 -20.55 -0.47
N LYS A 101 -0.73 -19.27 -0.10
CA LYS A 101 -1.77 -18.25 -0.34
C LYS A 101 -1.63 -17.53 -1.69
N ALA A 102 -0.47 -17.62 -2.34
CA ALA A 102 -0.23 -16.92 -3.60
C ALA A 102 -0.88 -17.67 -4.79
N PRO A 103 -1.54 -16.96 -5.75
CA PRO A 103 -2.21 -17.58 -6.89
C PRO A 103 -1.22 -18.22 -7.89
N GLY A 104 -1.76 -19.09 -8.77
CA GLY A 104 -1.04 -19.79 -9.84
C GLY A 104 -0.63 -21.22 -9.48
N ASP A 105 -0.70 -22.12 -10.48
CA ASP A 105 -0.47 -23.56 -10.33
C ASP A 105 0.99 -23.98 -10.50
N PHE A 106 1.92 -23.03 -10.53
CA PHE A 106 3.35 -23.23 -10.66
C PHE A 106 4.06 -23.27 -9.32
N GLN A 107 5.24 -23.91 -9.26
CA GLN A 107 6.08 -23.88 -8.07
C GLN A 107 6.53 -22.46 -7.77
N LYS A 108 6.43 -22.06 -6.52
CA LYS A 108 6.77 -20.72 -6.04
C LYS A 108 7.87 -20.75 -5.00
N LYS A 109 8.59 -19.64 -4.88
CA LYS A 109 9.49 -19.34 -3.77
C LYS A 109 9.22 -17.95 -3.23
N ALA A 110 9.57 -17.72 -1.98
CA ALA A 110 9.48 -16.42 -1.33
C ALA A 110 10.77 -16.09 -0.60
N PHE A 111 11.10 -14.80 -0.52
CA PHE A 111 12.11 -14.32 0.40
C PHE A 111 11.70 -12.96 0.96
N PHE A 112 12.27 -12.59 2.11
CA PHE A 112 11.86 -11.42 2.86
C PHE A 112 12.92 -10.33 2.87
N LEU A 113 12.44 -9.10 3.05
CA LEU A 113 13.20 -7.87 3.17
C LEU A 113 12.59 -7.01 4.27
N SER A 114 13.02 -5.74 4.40
CA SER A 114 12.52 -4.88 5.48
C SER A 114 11.42 -3.93 5.02
N THR A 115 11.44 -3.48 3.76
CA THR A 115 10.53 -2.45 3.25
C THR A 115 9.92 -2.81 1.90
N GLY A 116 8.74 -2.23 1.58
CA GLY A 116 8.11 -2.41 0.26
C GLY A 116 8.99 -1.92 -0.90
N ALA A 117 9.77 -0.85 -0.69
CA ALA A 117 10.71 -0.38 -1.69
C ALA A 117 11.79 -1.42 -2.01
N GLU A 118 12.33 -2.11 -0.99
CA GLU A 118 13.29 -3.21 -1.20
C GLU A 118 12.63 -4.39 -1.91
N ALA A 119 11.37 -4.72 -1.60
CA ALA A 119 10.64 -5.77 -2.31
C ALA A 119 10.50 -5.45 -3.80
N VAL A 120 10.12 -4.22 -4.15
CA VAL A 120 10.04 -3.76 -5.55
C VAL A 120 11.40 -3.79 -6.23
N GLU A 121 12.45 -3.26 -5.60
CA GLU A 121 13.84 -3.29 -6.12
C GLU A 121 14.27 -4.74 -6.46
N ASN A 122 13.98 -5.68 -5.55
CA ASN A 122 14.35 -7.08 -5.74
C ASN A 122 13.47 -7.80 -6.76
N ALA A 123 12.18 -7.48 -6.86
CA ALA A 123 11.32 -8.02 -7.92
C ALA A 123 11.86 -7.65 -9.31
N VAL A 124 12.27 -6.39 -9.51
CA VAL A 124 12.91 -5.93 -10.76
C VAL A 124 14.27 -6.59 -10.95
N LYS A 125 15.11 -6.72 -9.91
CA LYS A 125 16.39 -7.43 -9.98
C LYS A 125 16.21 -8.88 -10.46
N ILE A 126 15.23 -9.58 -9.88
CA ILE A 126 14.91 -10.97 -10.25
C ILE A 126 14.46 -11.05 -11.71
N ALA A 127 13.54 -10.19 -12.14
CA ALA A 127 13.04 -10.13 -13.50
C ALA A 127 14.20 -9.89 -14.50
N ARG A 128 15.05 -8.90 -14.23
CA ARG A 128 16.24 -8.62 -15.06
C ARG A 128 17.22 -9.79 -15.08
N SER A 129 17.46 -10.43 -13.93
CA SER A 129 18.36 -11.59 -13.84
C SER A 129 17.83 -12.78 -14.62
N ALA A 130 16.53 -13.05 -14.55
CA ALA A 130 15.90 -14.18 -15.24
C ALA A 130 15.80 -13.98 -16.75
N THR A 131 15.38 -12.80 -17.19
CA THR A 131 15.16 -12.51 -18.62
C THR A 131 16.41 -12.06 -19.35
N LYS A 132 17.44 -11.58 -18.66
CA LYS A 132 18.63 -10.90 -19.22
C LYS A 132 18.28 -9.62 -19.98
N ARG A 133 17.14 -8.99 -19.64
CA ARG A 133 16.63 -7.75 -20.22
C ARG A 133 16.71 -6.63 -19.20
N SER A 134 16.70 -5.37 -19.64
CA SER A 134 16.94 -4.21 -18.78
C SER A 134 15.72 -3.32 -18.56
N ALA A 135 14.85 -3.20 -19.56
CA ALA A 135 13.75 -2.26 -19.53
C ALA A 135 12.60 -2.71 -18.60
N VAL A 136 11.92 -1.76 -17.97
CA VAL A 136 10.74 -1.99 -17.13
C VAL A 136 9.66 -1.00 -17.49
N ILE A 137 8.44 -1.47 -17.63
CA ILE A 137 7.26 -0.62 -17.82
C ILE A 137 6.50 -0.54 -16.49
N ALA A 138 6.25 0.67 -16.02
CA ALA A 138 5.37 1.01 -14.91
C ALA A 138 4.19 1.86 -15.42
N PHE A 139 3.35 2.35 -14.53
CA PHE A 139 2.15 3.11 -14.94
C PHE A 139 2.10 4.52 -14.34
N GLY A 140 1.55 5.47 -15.09
CA GLY A 140 1.24 6.80 -14.59
C GLY A 140 0.37 6.72 -13.32
N GLY A 141 0.64 7.55 -12.33
CA GLY A 141 -0.05 7.53 -11.03
C GLY A 141 0.42 6.45 -10.05
N GLY A 142 1.19 5.45 -10.49
CA GLY A 142 1.73 4.38 -9.63
C GLY A 142 2.74 4.88 -8.60
N PHE A 143 2.85 4.15 -7.49
CA PHE A 143 3.84 4.42 -6.44
C PHE A 143 4.55 3.14 -6.00
N HIS A 144 5.87 3.10 -6.19
CA HIS A 144 6.68 1.90 -5.99
C HIS A 144 7.84 2.09 -5.00
N GLY A 145 7.82 3.14 -4.20
CA GLY A 145 8.82 3.42 -3.17
C GLY A 145 9.63 4.70 -3.41
N ARG A 146 10.56 4.97 -2.49
CA ARG A 146 11.36 6.21 -2.45
C ARG A 146 12.86 5.96 -2.64
N THR A 147 13.28 4.77 -3.06
CA THR A 147 14.63 4.49 -3.57
C THR A 147 14.78 5.05 -4.99
N LEU A 148 15.98 5.16 -5.52
CA LEU A 148 16.17 5.72 -6.86
C LEU A 148 15.40 4.94 -7.94
N LEU A 149 15.42 3.59 -7.91
CA LEU A 149 14.61 2.80 -8.82
C LEU A 149 13.12 2.93 -8.51
N GLY A 150 12.72 2.83 -7.24
CA GLY A 150 11.33 3.01 -6.81
C GLY A 150 10.75 4.36 -7.24
N MET A 151 11.51 5.45 -7.11
CA MET A 151 11.12 6.78 -7.63
C MET A 151 11.10 6.80 -9.16
N GLY A 152 12.04 6.13 -9.81
CA GLY A 152 12.03 5.97 -11.27
C GLY A 152 10.74 5.33 -11.76
N LEU A 153 10.29 4.24 -11.14
CA LEU A 153 9.06 3.52 -11.44
C LEU A 153 7.80 4.31 -11.06
N THR A 154 7.85 5.16 -10.03
CA THR A 154 6.71 5.95 -9.57
C THR A 154 6.21 6.90 -10.66
N GLY A 155 4.91 6.90 -10.94
CA GLY A 155 4.25 7.63 -12.03
C GLY A 155 3.84 9.08 -11.69
N LYS A 156 4.42 9.69 -10.63
CA LYS A 156 4.08 11.06 -10.16
C LYS A 156 5.35 11.83 -9.85
N VAL A 157 5.47 13.07 -10.38
CA VAL A 157 6.67 13.90 -10.19
C VAL A 157 6.73 14.49 -8.79
N ALA A 158 5.81 15.35 -8.44
CA ALA A 158 5.77 15.96 -7.11
C ALA A 158 4.90 15.12 -6.15
N PRO A 159 5.34 14.91 -4.91
CA PRO A 159 6.60 15.34 -4.29
C PRO A 159 7.75 14.31 -4.45
N TYR A 160 7.59 13.25 -5.25
CA TYR A 160 8.44 12.06 -5.16
C TYR A 160 9.73 12.14 -5.96
N LYS A 161 9.70 12.73 -7.17
CA LYS A 161 10.83 12.76 -8.13
C LYS A 161 11.56 14.09 -8.21
N ALA A 162 10.88 15.18 -7.91
CA ALA A 162 11.40 16.53 -8.12
C ALA A 162 12.72 16.76 -7.37
N GLY A 163 13.80 17.01 -8.11
CA GLY A 163 15.12 17.32 -7.56
C GLY A 163 15.96 16.10 -7.14
N PHE A 164 15.50 14.86 -7.37
CA PHE A 164 16.23 13.64 -6.95
C PHE A 164 16.93 12.87 -8.08
N GLY A 165 16.78 13.29 -9.33
CA GLY A 165 17.42 12.61 -10.49
C GLY A 165 18.94 12.79 -10.53
N PRO A 166 19.66 12.03 -11.43
CA PRO A 166 19.09 11.14 -12.42
C PRO A 166 18.59 9.81 -11.82
N PHE A 167 17.52 9.24 -12.40
CA PHE A 167 17.01 7.93 -12.05
C PHE A 167 17.64 6.83 -12.94
N PRO A 168 17.57 5.53 -12.56
CA PRO A 168 17.97 4.45 -13.42
C PRO A 168 17.31 4.54 -14.81
N ALA A 169 18.08 4.26 -15.85
CA ALA A 169 17.61 4.30 -17.23
C ALA A 169 16.63 3.13 -17.54
N GLU A 170 15.99 3.22 -18.69
CA GLU A 170 15.11 2.19 -19.27
C GLU A 170 13.89 1.89 -18.40
N ILE A 171 13.29 2.95 -17.82
CA ILE A 171 12.00 2.90 -17.16
C ILE A 171 11.00 3.72 -18.00
N TYR A 172 9.94 3.06 -18.41
CA TYR A 172 8.89 3.64 -19.25
C TYR A 172 7.57 3.66 -18.48
N HIS A 173 6.68 4.62 -18.81
CA HIS A 173 5.40 4.76 -18.12
C HIS A 173 4.26 4.65 -19.12
N ALA A 174 3.44 3.60 -18.98
CA ALA A 174 2.17 3.45 -19.70
C ALA A 174 1.05 4.21 -18.97
N LYS A 175 -0.06 4.43 -19.66
CA LYS A 175 -1.29 4.96 -19.03
C LYS A 175 -1.92 3.88 -18.15
N TYR A 176 -2.35 4.27 -16.94
CA TYR A 176 -3.19 3.42 -16.10
C TYR A 176 -4.66 3.62 -16.47
N PRO A 177 -5.49 2.56 -16.60
CA PRO A 177 -6.90 2.72 -16.92
C PRO A 177 -7.62 3.49 -15.81
N ASN A 178 -8.27 4.58 -16.19
CA ASN A 178 -8.99 5.48 -15.28
C ASN A 178 -10.12 6.15 -16.03
N ALA A 179 -11.27 5.47 -16.11
CA ALA A 179 -12.43 5.93 -16.87
C ALA A 179 -12.97 7.28 -16.37
N LEU A 180 -12.87 7.54 -15.05
CA LEU A 180 -13.29 8.81 -14.46
C LEU A 180 -12.52 10.01 -15.04
N HIS A 181 -11.26 9.80 -15.40
CA HIS A 181 -10.38 10.80 -16.03
C HIS A 181 -10.14 10.53 -17.53
N GLY A 182 -11.03 9.80 -18.18
CA GLY A 182 -11.05 9.63 -19.63
C GLY A 182 -9.99 8.70 -20.20
N VAL A 183 -9.39 7.81 -19.40
CA VAL A 183 -8.45 6.79 -19.87
C VAL A 183 -9.12 5.42 -19.85
N THR A 184 -9.46 4.90 -21.02
CA THR A 184 -10.03 3.55 -21.15
C THR A 184 -8.95 2.46 -21.03
N GLU A 185 -9.37 1.20 -20.84
CA GLU A 185 -8.46 0.04 -20.88
C GLU A 185 -7.76 -0.08 -22.25
N ALA A 186 -8.48 0.22 -23.33
CA ALA A 186 -7.92 0.24 -24.67
C ALA A 186 -6.83 1.31 -24.82
N ASP A 187 -7.04 2.52 -24.26
CA ASP A 187 -6.00 3.56 -24.27
C ASP A 187 -4.77 3.15 -23.47
N ALA A 188 -4.97 2.45 -22.35
CA ALA A 188 -3.87 1.95 -21.52
C ALA A 188 -3.06 0.89 -22.27
N LEU A 189 -3.70 -0.10 -22.89
CA LEU A 189 -3.04 -1.11 -23.73
C LEU A 189 -2.34 -0.48 -24.94
N ALA A 190 -3.00 0.44 -25.65
CA ALA A 190 -2.43 1.16 -26.77
C ALA A 190 -1.17 1.97 -26.36
N SER A 191 -1.12 2.47 -25.11
CA SER A 191 0.06 3.17 -24.62
C SER A 191 1.26 2.24 -24.44
N ILE A 192 1.05 0.97 -24.07
CA ILE A 192 2.12 -0.04 -24.00
C ILE A 192 2.63 -0.38 -25.39
N GLU A 193 1.71 -0.58 -26.35
CA GLU A 193 2.09 -0.81 -27.76
C GLU A 193 2.82 0.41 -28.33
N GLY A 194 2.46 1.62 -27.90
CA GLY A 194 3.20 2.85 -28.24
C GLY A 194 4.64 2.83 -27.73
N ILE A 195 4.85 2.42 -26.49
CA ILE A 195 6.20 2.24 -25.91
C ILE A 195 7.01 1.22 -26.75
N PHE A 196 6.41 0.09 -27.12
CA PHE A 196 7.07 -0.91 -27.94
C PHE A 196 7.44 -0.41 -29.34
N LYS A 197 6.65 0.53 -29.88
CA LYS A 197 6.86 1.08 -31.23
C LYS A 197 7.88 2.22 -31.27
N TYR A 198 7.95 3.04 -30.23
CA TYR A 198 8.69 4.31 -30.27
C TYR A 198 9.85 4.40 -29.30
N ASP A 199 9.84 3.63 -28.20
CA ASP A 199 10.79 3.81 -27.11
C ASP A 199 11.71 2.61 -26.90
N VAL A 200 11.16 1.37 -26.90
CA VAL A 200 11.93 0.14 -26.63
C VAL A 200 11.27 -1.08 -27.25
N GLU A 201 12.03 -1.93 -27.90
CA GLU A 201 11.56 -3.20 -28.42
C GLU A 201 11.10 -4.14 -27.27
N PRO A 202 9.99 -4.89 -27.43
CA PRO A 202 9.45 -5.76 -26.37
C PRO A 202 10.44 -6.83 -25.89
N GLU A 203 11.37 -7.25 -26.73
CA GLU A 203 12.45 -8.21 -26.41
C GLU A 203 13.46 -7.67 -25.40
N ARG A 204 13.51 -6.35 -25.16
CA ARG A 204 14.34 -5.72 -24.12
C ARG A 204 13.59 -5.48 -22.83
N VAL A 205 12.27 -5.63 -22.81
CA VAL A 205 11.47 -5.41 -21.62
C VAL A 205 11.56 -6.62 -20.69
N ALA A 206 12.13 -6.43 -19.51
CA ALA A 206 12.25 -7.45 -18.46
C ALA A 206 10.92 -7.67 -17.73
N ALA A 207 10.22 -6.58 -17.39
CA ALA A 207 9.02 -6.66 -16.59
C ALA A 207 8.02 -5.53 -16.88
N ILE A 208 6.75 -5.82 -16.62
CA ILE A 208 5.69 -4.83 -16.40
C ILE A 208 5.28 -4.93 -14.94
N ILE A 209 5.29 -3.80 -14.21
CA ILE A 209 4.89 -3.72 -12.79
C ILE A 209 3.64 -2.85 -12.64
N ILE A 210 2.65 -3.34 -11.88
CA ILE A 210 1.39 -2.65 -11.66
C ILE A 210 0.87 -2.86 -10.23
N GLU A 211 0.28 -1.81 -9.66
CA GLU A 211 -0.55 -1.93 -8.46
C GLU A 211 -1.96 -2.41 -8.86
N PRO A 212 -2.52 -3.46 -8.23
CA PRO A 212 -3.93 -3.87 -8.48
C PRO A 212 -4.94 -2.74 -8.22
N VAL A 213 -4.68 -1.95 -7.18
CA VAL A 213 -5.36 -0.68 -6.90
C VAL A 213 -4.27 0.34 -6.62
N GLN A 214 -4.21 1.41 -7.39
CA GLN A 214 -3.23 2.47 -7.16
C GLN A 214 -3.45 3.17 -5.82
N GLY A 215 -2.56 2.97 -4.85
CA GLY A 215 -2.68 3.56 -3.52
C GLY A 215 -2.53 5.07 -3.53
N GLU A 216 -1.35 5.56 -3.88
CA GLU A 216 -1.05 7.00 -3.95
C GLU A 216 -1.68 7.66 -5.17
N GLY A 217 -1.98 6.89 -6.22
CA GLY A 217 -2.63 7.37 -7.45
C GLY A 217 -4.09 7.77 -7.27
N GLY A 218 -4.80 7.24 -6.27
CA GLY A 218 -6.18 7.63 -5.98
C GLY A 218 -7.18 6.48 -5.83
N PHE A 219 -6.76 5.30 -5.49
CA PHE A 219 -7.61 4.11 -5.28
C PHE A 219 -8.37 3.65 -6.52
N TYR A 220 -7.77 3.83 -7.69
CA TYR A 220 -8.29 3.26 -8.94
C TYR A 220 -7.88 1.80 -9.04
N ALA A 221 -8.85 0.91 -9.25
CA ALA A 221 -8.63 -0.52 -9.43
C ALA A 221 -8.61 -0.88 -10.92
N ILE A 222 -7.72 -1.81 -11.31
CA ILE A 222 -7.82 -2.42 -12.64
C ILE A 222 -8.91 -3.50 -12.64
N SER A 223 -9.54 -3.68 -13.80
CA SER A 223 -10.50 -4.76 -13.99
C SER A 223 -9.82 -6.11 -14.22
N PRO A 224 -10.53 -7.22 -14.02
CA PRO A 224 -10.05 -8.55 -14.43
C PRO A 224 -9.73 -8.63 -15.92
N SER A 225 -10.52 -7.98 -16.79
CA SER A 225 -10.27 -7.96 -18.25
C SER A 225 -8.95 -7.30 -18.61
N PHE A 226 -8.61 -6.18 -17.96
CA PHE A 226 -7.33 -5.51 -18.18
C PHE A 226 -6.15 -6.35 -17.67
N ALA A 227 -6.27 -6.96 -16.49
CA ALA A 227 -5.25 -7.85 -15.94
C ALA A 227 -5.00 -9.06 -16.84
N GLN A 228 -6.06 -9.64 -17.41
CA GLN A 228 -5.97 -10.75 -18.36
C GLN A 228 -5.30 -10.33 -19.67
N ALA A 229 -5.61 -9.15 -20.18
CA ALA A 229 -4.96 -8.58 -21.37
C ALA A 229 -3.47 -8.31 -21.12
N LEU A 230 -3.10 -7.77 -19.94
CA LEU A 230 -1.68 -7.62 -19.55
C LEU A 230 -0.97 -8.96 -19.44
N ARG A 231 -1.63 -9.98 -18.85
CA ARG A 231 -1.05 -11.34 -18.77
C ARG A 231 -0.78 -11.91 -20.17
N ALA A 232 -1.74 -11.81 -21.08
CA ALA A 232 -1.59 -12.28 -22.45
C ALA A 232 -0.47 -11.53 -23.19
N LEU A 233 -0.34 -10.22 -23.01
CA LEU A 233 0.73 -9.41 -23.58
C LEU A 233 2.10 -9.84 -23.01
N CYS A 234 2.20 -10.03 -21.70
CA CYS A 234 3.42 -10.49 -21.05
C CYS A 234 3.83 -11.89 -21.56
N ASP A 235 2.88 -12.83 -21.69
CA ASP A 235 3.14 -14.17 -22.20
C ASP A 235 3.64 -14.15 -23.65
N LYS A 236 3.00 -13.33 -24.51
CA LYS A 236 3.38 -13.16 -25.91
C LYS A 236 4.83 -12.73 -26.08
N HIS A 237 5.32 -11.86 -25.23
CA HIS A 237 6.66 -11.26 -25.35
C HIS A 237 7.67 -11.82 -24.35
N GLY A 238 7.29 -12.76 -23.49
CA GLY A 238 8.16 -13.31 -22.44
C GLY A 238 8.57 -12.25 -21.41
N ILE A 239 7.66 -11.33 -21.08
CA ILE A 239 7.84 -10.26 -20.11
C ILE A 239 7.36 -10.75 -18.74
N VAL A 240 8.09 -10.47 -17.66
CA VAL A 240 7.68 -10.82 -16.29
C VAL A 240 6.57 -9.88 -15.82
N PHE A 241 5.42 -10.43 -15.44
CA PHE A 241 4.30 -9.69 -14.89
C PHE A 241 4.43 -9.58 -13.37
N ILE A 242 4.62 -8.36 -12.83
CA ILE A 242 4.79 -8.08 -11.41
C ILE A 242 3.53 -7.38 -10.87
N ALA A 243 2.88 -7.98 -9.87
CA ALA A 243 1.84 -7.33 -9.09
C ALA A 243 2.46 -6.70 -7.84
N ASP A 244 2.37 -5.37 -7.72
CA ASP A 244 2.75 -4.66 -6.49
C ASP A 244 1.58 -4.63 -5.52
N GLU A 245 1.56 -5.61 -4.63
CA GLU A 245 0.54 -5.80 -3.57
C GLU A 245 0.96 -5.17 -2.23
N VAL A 246 1.95 -4.29 -2.24
CA VAL A 246 2.44 -3.64 -1.01
C VAL A 246 1.32 -2.94 -0.25
N GLN A 247 0.33 -2.35 -0.94
CA GLN A 247 -0.80 -1.69 -0.27
C GLN A 247 -2.10 -2.50 -0.32
N THR A 248 -2.32 -3.26 -1.36
CA THR A 248 -3.56 -4.01 -1.61
C THR A 248 -3.61 -5.37 -0.92
N GLY A 249 -2.45 -5.95 -0.67
CA GLY A 249 -2.32 -7.27 -0.04
C GLY A 249 -2.69 -7.31 1.44
N ALA A 250 -2.54 -8.49 2.02
CA ALA A 250 -2.90 -8.79 3.40
C ALA A 250 -4.35 -8.41 3.73
N GLY A 251 -5.30 -8.82 2.87
CA GLY A 251 -6.73 -8.75 3.13
C GLY A 251 -7.41 -7.41 2.91
N ARG A 252 -6.67 -6.33 2.56
CA ARG A 252 -7.21 -4.98 2.45
C ARG A 252 -8.36 -4.88 1.43
N THR A 253 -8.31 -5.64 0.34
CA THR A 253 -9.29 -5.62 -0.74
C THR A 253 -10.36 -6.72 -0.66
N GLY A 254 -10.44 -7.45 0.46
CA GLY A 254 -11.43 -8.52 0.68
C GLY A 254 -10.97 -9.91 0.23
N THR A 255 -9.81 -10.03 -0.39
CA THR A 255 -9.05 -11.25 -0.65
C THR A 255 -7.66 -11.13 -0.02
N TRP A 256 -6.92 -12.23 0.19
CA TRP A 256 -5.58 -12.14 0.76
C TRP A 256 -4.66 -11.29 -0.12
N LEU A 257 -4.73 -11.51 -1.44
CA LEU A 257 -4.08 -10.69 -2.47
C LEU A 257 -5.14 -10.16 -3.43
N ALA A 258 -5.07 -8.91 -3.84
CA ALA A 258 -6.06 -8.33 -4.77
C ALA A 258 -6.03 -9.02 -6.14
N CYS A 259 -4.84 -9.48 -6.58
CA CYS A 259 -4.68 -10.19 -7.86
C CYS A 259 -5.42 -11.53 -7.93
N GLU A 260 -5.87 -12.10 -6.81
CA GLU A 260 -6.76 -13.28 -6.83
C GLU A 260 -8.07 -13.01 -7.59
N GLN A 261 -8.50 -11.75 -7.65
CA GLN A 261 -9.74 -11.34 -8.34
C GLN A 261 -9.57 -11.22 -9.86
N TRP A 262 -8.37 -11.41 -10.40
CA TRP A 262 -8.11 -11.20 -11.84
C TRP A 262 -8.43 -12.41 -12.72
N GLY A 263 -8.50 -13.61 -12.13
CA GLY A 263 -8.62 -14.87 -12.87
C GLY A 263 -7.34 -15.27 -13.62
N VAL A 264 -6.23 -14.54 -13.39
CA VAL A 264 -4.87 -14.85 -13.88
C VAL A 264 -3.85 -14.57 -12.77
N ALA A 265 -2.72 -15.27 -12.81
CA ALA A 265 -1.67 -15.10 -11.82
C ALA A 265 -0.51 -14.23 -12.37
N PRO A 266 0.03 -13.29 -11.58
CA PRO A 266 1.29 -12.64 -11.88
C PRO A 266 2.46 -13.63 -11.71
N ASP A 267 3.61 -13.30 -12.30
CA ASP A 267 4.83 -14.10 -12.16
C ASP A 267 5.55 -13.81 -10.84
N ILE A 268 5.48 -12.55 -10.39
CA ILE A 268 6.06 -12.07 -9.12
C ILE A 268 5.05 -11.17 -8.41
N ILE A 269 4.99 -11.28 -7.08
CA ILE A 269 4.16 -10.47 -6.20
C ILE A 269 5.08 -9.81 -5.16
N THR A 270 4.89 -8.51 -4.91
CA THR A 270 5.54 -7.82 -3.79
C THR A 270 4.54 -7.53 -2.69
N MET A 271 4.91 -7.76 -1.44
CA MET A 271 4.10 -7.51 -0.25
C MET A 271 4.89 -6.73 0.80
N ALA A 272 4.20 -5.95 1.62
CA ALA A 272 4.74 -5.27 2.81
C ALA A 272 3.58 -4.80 3.71
N LYS A 273 3.75 -3.63 4.35
CA LYS A 273 2.71 -2.94 5.14
C LYS A 273 1.97 -3.89 6.09
N SER A 274 0.71 -4.20 5.80
CA SER A 274 -0.17 -4.96 6.72
C SER A 274 0.23 -6.42 6.94
N MET A 275 1.20 -6.95 6.18
CA MET A 275 1.56 -8.36 6.33
C MET A 275 2.13 -8.73 7.72
N ALA A 276 2.55 -7.75 8.52
CA ALA A 276 3.13 -7.98 9.85
C ALA A 276 2.57 -7.04 10.94
N GLY A 277 1.37 -6.47 10.74
CA GLY A 277 0.67 -5.71 11.78
C GLY A 277 1.43 -4.52 12.37
N GLY A 278 2.28 -3.85 11.55
CA GLY A 278 3.08 -2.69 11.94
C GLY A 278 4.57 -2.97 12.12
N PHE A 279 5.02 -4.22 12.08
CA PHE A 279 6.45 -4.56 12.12
C PHE A 279 7.09 -4.49 10.72
N PRO A 280 8.31 -3.91 10.58
CA PRO A 280 8.98 -3.79 9.29
C PRO A 280 9.37 -5.15 8.73
N ILE A 281 8.69 -5.56 7.68
CA ILE A 281 9.02 -6.71 6.84
C ILE A 281 8.32 -6.55 5.49
N SER A 282 8.92 -7.09 4.43
CA SER A 282 8.34 -7.22 3.11
C SER A 282 8.70 -8.55 2.47
N ALA A 283 7.96 -8.94 1.45
CA ALA A 283 8.15 -10.20 0.75
C ALA A 283 8.16 -10.00 -0.76
N VAL A 284 8.95 -10.84 -1.43
CA VAL A 284 8.84 -11.13 -2.85
C VAL A 284 8.46 -12.59 -2.99
N ILE A 285 7.34 -12.87 -3.66
CA ILE A 285 6.84 -14.22 -3.93
C ILE A 285 6.76 -14.38 -5.44
N GLY A 286 7.31 -15.44 -6.00
CA GLY A 286 7.30 -15.59 -7.46
C GLY A 286 7.54 -17.01 -7.93
N ARG A 287 7.45 -17.19 -9.25
CA ARG A 287 7.77 -18.48 -9.91
C ARG A 287 9.16 -18.92 -9.49
N ALA A 288 9.29 -20.17 -9.05
CA ALA A 288 10.59 -20.71 -8.59
C ALA A 288 11.71 -20.53 -9.61
N SER A 289 11.40 -20.71 -10.91
CA SER A 289 12.37 -20.53 -12.00
C SER A 289 12.89 -19.10 -12.13
N LEU A 290 12.09 -18.09 -11.82
CA LEU A 290 12.51 -16.69 -11.77
C LEU A 290 13.28 -16.39 -10.50
N MET A 291 12.75 -16.85 -9.34
CA MET A 291 13.33 -16.59 -8.03
C MET A 291 14.73 -17.19 -7.87
N ASP A 292 15.04 -18.28 -8.56
CA ASP A 292 16.35 -18.96 -8.56
C ASP A 292 17.34 -18.39 -9.60
N ALA A 293 16.91 -17.49 -10.47
CA ALA A 293 17.79 -16.92 -11.51
C ALA A 293 18.97 -16.09 -10.96
N PRO A 294 18.82 -15.31 -9.87
CA PRO A 294 19.97 -14.73 -9.18
C PRO A 294 20.79 -15.82 -8.49
N GLY A 295 22.09 -15.87 -8.77
CA GLY A 295 22.98 -16.83 -8.11
C GLY A 295 23.11 -16.60 -6.59
N PRO A 296 23.79 -17.53 -5.87
CA PRO A 296 24.04 -17.40 -4.44
C PRO A 296 24.67 -16.05 -4.06
N GLY A 297 24.10 -15.39 -3.04
CA GLY A 297 24.51 -14.04 -2.62
C GLY A 297 23.91 -12.90 -3.45
N GLY A 298 23.14 -13.19 -4.50
CA GLY A 298 22.49 -12.16 -5.33
C GLY A 298 21.27 -11.49 -4.66
N LEU A 299 20.64 -12.15 -3.69
CA LEU A 299 19.51 -11.68 -2.91
C LEU A 299 19.84 -11.69 -1.41
N GLY A 300 19.30 -10.74 -0.64
CA GLY A 300 19.47 -10.70 0.80
C GLY A 300 19.58 -9.28 1.36
N GLY A 301 19.90 -9.22 2.64
CA GLY A 301 20.12 -7.99 3.41
C GLY A 301 20.32 -8.31 4.88
N THR A 302 21.14 -7.54 5.61
CA THR A 302 21.46 -7.80 7.01
C THR A 302 20.21 -7.93 7.89
N TYR A 303 19.20 -7.08 7.68
CA TYR A 303 17.95 -7.07 8.43
C TYR A 303 16.78 -7.73 7.67
N ALA A 304 17.04 -8.26 6.49
CA ALA A 304 16.04 -8.86 5.63
C ALA A 304 15.34 -10.05 6.31
N GLY A 305 14.02 -10.00 6.40
CA GLY A 305 13.24 -11.04 7.06
C GLY A 305 13.52 -11.14 8.57
N SER A 306 13.60 -10.00 9.26
CA SER A 306 13.81 -9.93 10.73
C SER A 306 13.00 -10.99 11.50
N PRO A 307 13.58 -11.68 12.49
CA PRO A 307 12.86 -12.68 13.31
C PRO A 307 11.57 -12.15 13.93
N LEU A 308 11.59 -10.88 14.40
CA LEU A 308 10.41 -10.21 14.96
C LEU A 308 9.34 -9.94 13.90
N GLY A 309 9.78 -9.53 12.70
CA GLY A 309 8.88 -9.34 11.56
C GLY A 309 8.24 -10.65 11.11
N CYS A 310 9.01 -11.74 11.05
CA CYS A 310 8.50 -13.07 10.70
C CYS A 310 7.48 -13.57 11.75
N ALA A 311 7.80 -13.47 13.05
CA ALA A 311 6.88 -13.86 14.12
C ALA A 311 5.58 -13.03 14.10
N ALA A 312 5.70 -11.72 13.86
CA ALA A 312 4.54 -10.85 13.71
C ALA A 312 3.67 -11.23 12.50
N ALA A 313 4.30 -11.50 11.35
CA ALA A 313 3.60 -11.87 10.12
C ALA A 313 2.88 -13.23 10.24
N LEU A 314 3.49 -14.22 10.89
CA LEU A 314 2.85 -15.50 11.20
C LEU A 314 1.61 -15.28 12.07
N ALA A 315 1.72 -14.47 13.13
CA ALA A 315 0.58 -14.14 13.97
C ALA A 315 -0.51 -13.36 13.22
N VAL A 316 -0.15 -12.50 12.25
CA VAL A 316 -1.15 -11.84 11.36
C VAL A 316 -1.91 -12.87 10.55
N LEU A 317 -1.25 -13.87 9.97
CA LEU A 317 -1.91 -14.95 9.23
C LEU A 317 -2.94 -15.68 10.10
N ASP A 318 -2.55 -16.01 11.35
CA ASP A 318 -3.45 -16.66 12.31
C ASP A 318 -4.66 -15.77 12.67
N VAL A 319 -4.45 -14.48 12.93
CA VAL A 319 -5.52 -13.52 13.22
C VAL A 319 -6.51 -13.42 12.05
N PHE A 320 -6.01 -13.39 10.81
CA PHE A 320 -6.87 -13.38 9.62
C PHE A 320 -7.77 -14.59 9.52
N GLU A 321 -7.27 -15.77 9.84
CA GLU A 321 -8.00 -17.03 9.79
C GLU A 321 -9.02 -17.14 10.96
N GLU A 322 -8.59 -16.84 12.19
CA GLU A 322 -9.40 -16.97 13.40
C GLU A 322 -10.51 -15.94 13.48
N GLU A 323 -10.25 -14.69 13.06
CA GLU A 323 -11.22 -13.60 13.14
C GLU A 323 -11.96 -13.36 11.81
N ASN A 324 -11.71 -14.22 10.81
CA ASN A 324 -12.35 -14.14 9.48
C ASN A 324 -12.23 -12.74 8.83
N LEU A 325 -11.01 -12.15 8.88
CA LEU A 325 -10.81 -10.76 8.51
C LEU A 325 -10.99 -10.47 7.01
N LEU A 326 -10.98 -11.48 6.13
CA LEU A 326 -11.30 -11.27 4.71
C LEU A 326 -12.78 -10.90 4.53
N GLU A 327 -13.69 -11.63 5.19
CA GLU A 327 -15.12 -11.29 5.17
C GLU A 327 -15.39 -9.98 5.92
N ARG A 328 -14.64 -9.73 6.99
CA ARG A 328 -14.72 -8.45 7.71
C ARG A 328 -14.31 -7.27 6.81
N SER A 329 -13.27 -7.42 5.99
CA SER A 329 -12.87 -6.43 5.00
C SER A 329 -13.99 -6.08 4.03
N LYS A 330 -14.69 -7.09 3.50
CA LYS A 330 -15.86 -6.90 2.61
C LYS A 330 -17.01 -6.18 3.34
N ALA A 331 -17.32 -6.60 4.58
CA ALA A 331 -18.39 -6.00 5.38
C ALA A 331 -18.11 -4.52 5.70
N ILE A 332 -16.89 -4.19 6.14
CA ILE A 332 -16.45 -2.81 6.37
C ILE A 332 -16.51 -1.99 5.07
N GLY A 333 -16.04 -2.56 3.96
CA GLY A 333 -16.09 -1.90 2.66
C GLY A 333 -17.51 -1.55 2.23
N ALA A 334 -18.45 -2.49 2.35
CA ALA A 334 -19.85 -2.26 2.05
C ALA A 334 -20.45 -1.16 2.95
N ARG A 335 -20.16 -1.18 4.27
CA ARG A 335 -20.61 -0.15 5.22
C ARG A 335 -20.06 1.23 4.89
N LEU A 336 -18.76 1.34 4.61
CA LEU A 336 -18.11 2.58 4.22
C LEU A 336 -18.68 3.12 2.91
N THR A 337 -18.84 2.26 1.90
CA THR A 337 -19.43 2.67 0.60
C THR A 337 -20.84 3.20 0.78
N ALA A 338 -21.70 2.51 1.53
CA ALA A 338 -23.07 2.96 1.79
C ALA A 338 -23.09 4.32 2.53
N GLY A 339 -22.27 4.46 3.59
CA GLY A 339 -22.20 5.70 4.36
C GLY A 339 -21.65 6.88 3.54
N LEU A 340 -20.60 6.65 2.77
CA LEU A 340 -20.00 7.70 1.92
C LEU A 340 -20.92 8.07 0.75
N THR A 341 -21.66 7.13 0.17
CA THR A 341 -22.68 7.40 -0.85
C THR A 341 -23.82 8.24 -0.29
N ALA A 342 -24.26 7.97 0.95
CA ALA A 342 -25.26 8.80 1.62
C ALA A 342 -24.74 10.23 1.88
N ILE A 343 -23.48 10.40 2.28
CA ILE A 343 -22.87 11.73 2.43
C ILE A 343 -22.78 12.44 1.07
N ALA A 344 -22.45 11.71 -0.01
CA ALA A 344 -22.35 12.25 -1.36
C ALA A 344 -23.71 12.74 -1.90
N ALA A 345 -24.83 12.12 -1.51
CA ALA A 345 -26.16 12.54 -1.94
C ALA A 345 -26.49 13.99 -1.51
N ASP A 346 -25.96 14.41 -0.37
CA ASP A 346 -26.13 15.76 0.18
C ASP A 346 -24.97 16.71 -0.16
N ASN A 347 -23.93 16.23 -0.85
CA ASN A 347 -22.70 16.99 -1.09
C ASN A 347 -22.18 16.84 -2.52
N LYS A 348 -22.51 17.79 -3.38
CA LYS A 348 -22.13 17.80 -4.81
C LYS A 348 -20.61 17.79 -5.06
N ALA A 349 -19.80 18.18 -4.06
CA ALA A 349 -18.34 18.12 -4.21
C ALA A 349 -17.81 16.69 -4.29
N ILE A 350 -18.54 15.68 -3.77
CA ILE A 350 -18.17 14.28 -3.92
C ILE A 350 -18.66 13.79 -5.28
N GLY A 351 -17.74 13.68 -6.24
CA GLY A 351 -18.07 13.22 -7.60
C GLY A 351 -17.93 11.71 -7.79
N ASP A 352 -17.22 11.03 -6.89
CA ASP A 352 -17.05 9.58 -6.98
C ASP A 352 -16.79 8.95 -5.61
N VAL A 353 -17.34 7.73 -5.42
CA VAL A 353 -17.08 6.84 -4.26
C VAL A 353 -16.68 5.49 -4.81
N ARG A 354 -15.46 5.03 -4.52
CA ARG A 354 -14.91 3.80 -5.10
C ARG A 354 -14.06 3.00 -4.14
N GLY A 355 -13.74 1.76 -4.53
CA GLY A 355 -12.76 0.92 -3.85
C GLY A 355 -13.08 -0.56 -3.93
N LEU A 356 -12.22 -1.37 -3.30
CA LEU A 356 -12.36 -2.83 -3.17
C LEU A 356 -12.18 -3.22 -1.70
N GLY A 357 -13.07 -4.08 -1.18
CA GLY A 357 -13.04 -4.45 0.23
C GLY A 357 -13.03 -3.20 1.12
N ALA A 358 -12.15 -3.14 2.11
CA ALA A 358 -12.01 -1.99 3.01
C ALA A 358 -10.99 -0.92 2.52
N MET A 359 -10.65 -0.92 1.24
CA MET A 359 -9.84 0.12 0.59
C MET A 359 -10.76 1.07 -0.17
N ILE A 360 -11.35 2.05 0.50
CA ILE A 360 -12.38 2.94 -0.03
C ILE A 360 -11.88 4.39 -0.11
N ALA A 361 -12.30 5.10 -1.15
CA ALA A 361 -12.00 6.51 -1.32
C ALA A 361 -13.20 7.31 -1.84
N ILE A 362 -13.18 8.60 -1.56
CA ILE A 362 -14.03 9.61 -2.23
C ILE A 362 -13.13 10.57 -3.02
N GLU A 363 -13.64 11.05 -4.14
CA GLU A 363 -12.94 12.04 -4.95
C GLU A 363 -13.73 13.35 -5.03
N LEU A 364 -13.03 14.46 -4.77
CA LEU A 364 -13.65 15.77 -4.61
C LEU A 364 -13.40 16.68 -5.81
N PHE A 365 -14.46 17.36 -6.25
CA PHE A 365 -14.46 18.24 -7.41
C PHE A 365 -15.18 19.55 -7.09
N LYS A 366 -14.71 20.65 -7.68
CA LYS A 366 -15.37 21.96 -7.56
C LYS A 366 -16.71 21.92 -8.29
N ASP A 367 -17.76 22.25 -7.58
CA ASP A 367 -19.13 22.29 -8.10
C ASP A 367 -19.61 20.96 -8.74
N GLY A 368 -18.98 19.83 -8.41
CA GLY A 368 -19.26 18.54 -9.02
C GLY A 368 -18.72 18.36 -10.45
N ASP A 369 -17.90 19.29 -10.93
CA ASP A 369 -17.28 19.24 -12.26
C ASP A 369 -16.00 18.38 -12.24
N HIS A 370 -16.06 17.19 -12.82
CA HIS A 370 -14.95 16.23 -12.85
C HIS A 370 -13.69 16.77 -13.56
N ALA A 371 -13.80 17.84 -14.34
CA ALA A 371 -12.65 18.52 -14.92
C ALA A 371 -11.93 19.44 -13.91
N LYS A 372 -12.50 19.64 -12.71
CA LYS A 372 -12.00 20.59 -11.72
C LYS A 372 -11.74 19.90 -10.36
N PRO A 373 -10.65 19.13 -10.19
CA PRO A 373 -10.27 18.54 -8.91
C PRO A 373 -10.17 19.58 -7.79
N ASP A 374 -10.67 19.26 -6.58
CA ASP A 374 -10.66 20.18 -5.45
C ASP A 374 -9.70 19.75 -4.33
N ALA A 375 -8.40 20.01 -4.53
CA ALA A 375 -7.36 19.74 -3.55
C ALA A 375 -7.51 20.59 -2.28
N ASP A 376 -8.03 21.82 -2.40
CA ASP A 376 -8.19 22.73 -1.26
C ASP A 376 -9.31 22.25 -0.32
N LEU A 377 -10.45 21.85 -0.85
CA LEU A 377 -11.52 21.24 -0.05
C LEU A 377 -11.03 19.95 0.60
N THR A 378 -10.31 19.11 -0.14
CA THR A 378 -9.73 17.85 0.37
C THR A 378 -8.82 18.11 1.58
N LYS A 379 -7.92 19.08 1.48
CA LYS A 379 -7.04 19.47 2.59
C LYS A 379 -7.82 20.01 3.80
N ARG A 380 -8.79 20.88 3.57
CA ARG A 380 -9.65 21.44 4.65
C ARG A 380 -10.47 20.35 5.31
N LEU A 381 -11.00 19.39 4.54
CA LEU A 381 -11.78 18.26 5.07
C LEU A 381 -10.93 17.37 5.98
N CYS A 382 -9.73 16.99 5.57
CA CYS A 382 -8.82 16.22 6.42
C CYS A 382 -8.46 16.97 7.71
N ALA A 383 -8.23 18.28 7.64
CA ALA A 383 -7.92 19.10 8.82
C ALA A 383 -9.13 19.22 9.76
N GLU A 384 -10.32 19.45 9.24
CA GLU A 384 -11.55 19.54 10.05
C GLU A 384 -11.92 18.19 10.69
N ALA A 385 -11.77 17.08 9.96
CA ALA A 385 -11.95 15.74 10.50
C ALA A 385 -10.98 15.46 11.66
N ALA A 386 -9.70 15.81 11.51
CA ALA A 386 -8.71 15.68 12.60
C ALA A 386 -9.06 16.56 13.81
N ARG A 387 -9.54 17.77 13.59
CA ARG A 387 -10.04 18.64 14.68
C ARG A 387 -11.19 17.98 15.46
N ARG A 388 -12.06 17.21 14.77
CA ARG A 388 -13.18 16.46 15.35
C ARG A 388 -12.80 15.08 15.88
N GLY A 389 -11.54 14.64 15.75
CA GLY A 389 -11.07 13.36 16.27
C GLY A 389 -11.09 12.21 15.24
N LEU A 390 -11.01 12.49 13.94
CA LEU A 390 -10.90 11.48 12.89
C LEU A 390 -9.68 11.76 12.02
N ILE A 391 -8.77 10.79 11.91
CA ILE A 391 -7.59 10.87 11.04
C ILE A 391 -7.94 10.34 9.65
N LEU A 392 -7.84 11.21 8.66
CA LEU A 392 -8.02 10.92 7.23
C LEU A 392 -6.77 11.34 6.47
N LEU A 393 -6.50 10.70 5.34
CA LEU A 393 -5.40 11.07 4.45
C LEU A 393 -5.89 11.36 3.04
N SER A 394 -5.27 12.35 2.41
CA SER A 394 -5.45 12.60 0.98
C SER A 394 -4.47 11.76 0.14
N CYS A 395 -4.84 11.54 -1.13
CA CYS A 395 -4.00 10.97 -2.18
C CYS A 395 -4.50 11.45 -3.55
N GLY A 396 -4.13 10.74 -4.61
CA GLY A 396 -4.51 11.07 -5.98
C GLY A 396 -3.50 11.98 -6.68
N SER A 397 -3.50 11.89 -8.02
CA SER A 397 -2.61 12.69 -8.85
C SER A 397 -2.84 14.19 -8.67
N TYR A 398 -4.07 14.59 -8.38
CA TYR A 398 -4.49 15.97 -8.15
C TYR A 398 -4.67 16.33 -6.67
N ALA A 399 -4.30 15.43 -5.74
CA ALA A 399 -4.45 15.61 -4.29
C ALA A 399 -5.92 15.88 -3.84
N ASN A 400 -6.89 15.42 -4.60
CA ASN A 400 -8.33 15.62 -4.40
C ASN A 400 -9.08 14.36 -3.97
N VAL A 401 -8.37 13.30 -3.61
CA VAL A 401 -8.93 12.04 -3.15
C VAL A 401 -8.73 11.91 -1.64
N VAL A 402 -9.78 11.60 -0.88
CA VAL A 402 -9.71 11.20 0.53
C VAL A 402 -9.80 9.69 0.62
N ARG A 403 -8.80 9.06 1.21
CA ARG A 403 -8.72 7.61 1.38
C ARG A 403 -9.11 7.18 2.78
N VAL A 404 -9.85 6.08 2.87
CA VAL A 404 -10.27 5.44 4.10
C VAL A 404 -9.62 4.06 4.20
N LEU A 405 -8.84 3.85 5.24
CA LEU A 405 -8.01 2.67 5.47
C LEU A 405 -8.14 2.17 6.91
N VAL A 406 -9.36 2.14 7.42
CA VAL A 406 -9.65 1.70 8.77
C VAL A 406 -9.13 0.27 9.03
N PRO A 407 -8.61 -0.05 10.22
CA PRO A 407 -8.30 -1.43 10.60
C PRO A 407 -9.49 -2.37 10.42
N LEU A 408 -9.25 -3.60 9.96
CA LEU A 408 -10.32 -4.59 9.72
C LEU A 408 -10.93 -5.13 11.00
N THR A 409 -10.23 -4.95 12.12
CA THR A 409 -10.68 -5.29 13.47
C THR A 409 -11.56 -4.20 14.12
N ALA A 410 -11.79 -3.08 13.44
CA ALA A 410 -12.64 -2.00 13.93
C ALA A 410 -14.10 -2.47 14.08
N SER A 411 -14.77 -2.05 15.14
CA SER A 411 -16.21 -2.34 15.33
C SER A 411 -17.06 -1.54 14.35
N ASP A 412 -18.27 -2.02 14.07
CA ASP A 412 -19.24 -1.29 13.24
C ASP A 412 -19.57 0.08 13.82
N ALA A 413 -19.73 0.16 15.14
CA ALA A 413 -20.00 1.41 15.83
C ALA A 413 -18.90 2.45 15.63
N LEU A 414 -17.64 2.02 15.61
CA LEU A 414 -16.51 2.93 15.40
C LEU A 414 -16.42 3.38 13.93
N VAL A 415 -16.76 2.50 12.98
CA VAL A 415 -16.87 2.88 11.56
C VAL A 415 -17.99 3.90 11.38
N ASP A 416 -19.14 3.70 12.00
CA ASP A 416 -20.27 4.64 11.94
C ASP A 416 -19.94 6.00 12.59
N GLU A 417 -19.24 6.00 13.74
CA GLU A 417 -18.74 7.22 14.38
C GLU A 417 -17.82 8.00 13.43
N GLY A 418 -16.89 7.32 12.76
CA GLY A 418 -16.01 7.94 11.78
C GLY A 418 -16.76 8.53 10.59
N LEU A 419 -17.77 7.83 10.06
CA LEU A 419 -18.64 8.33 8.98
C LEU A 419 -19.45 9.56 9.45
N ALA A 420 -19.95 9.56 10.68
CA ALA A 420 -20.66 10.71 11.23
C ALA A 420 -19.75 11.94 11.35
N ILE A 421 -18.51 11.75 11.82
CA ILE A 421 -17.51 12.84 11.87
C ILE A 421 -17.19 13.37 10.46
N MET A 422 -17.10 12.50 9.44
CA MET A 422 -16.94 12.95 8.06
C MET A 422 -18.10 13.80 7.59
N ALA A 423 -19.34 13.36 7.81
CA ALA A 423 -20.55 14.12 7.47
C ALA A 423 -20.57 15.49 8.16
N ASP A 424 -20.25 15.53 9.47
CA ASP A 424 -20.17 16.78 10.24
C ASP A 424 -19.07 17.71 9.72
N SER A 425 -17.95 17.13 9.27
CA SER A 425 -16.85 17.91 8.70
C SER A 425 -17.24 18.54 7.38
N PHE A 426 -17.97 17.84 6.51
CA PHE A 426 -18.52 18.43 5.28
C PHE A 426 -19.51 19.55 5.60
N ARG A 427 -20.45 19.35 6.54
CA ARG A 427 -21.41 20.40 6.94
C ARG A 427 -20.73 21.67 7.47
N ALA A 428 -19.63 21.52 8.18
CA ALA A 428 -18.88 22.65 8.73
C ALA A 428 -18.07 23.42 7.64
N LEU A 429 -17.86 22.84 6.47
CA LEU A 429 -17.10 23.45 5.37
C LEU A 429 -17.99 23.96 4.23
N ALA A 430 -19.28 23.61 4.26
CA ALA A 430 -20.29 24.15 3.36
C ALA A 430 -20.61 25.60 3.74
#